data_23435f988850542920b7beee16be2ee9
#
_entry.id   23435f988850542920b7beee16be2ee9
#
_cell.length_a   1.000
_cell.length_b   1.000
_cell.length_c   1.000
_cell.angle_alpha   90.00
_cell.angle_beta   90.00
_cell.angle_gamma   90.00
#
_symmetry.space_group_name_H-M   'P 1'
#
loop_
_entity.id
_entity.type
_entity.pdbx_description
1 polymer ?
#
loop_
_entity_poly.entity_id
_entity_poly.type
_entity_poly.pdbx_seq_one_letter_code
_entity_poly.pdbx_strand_id
1 'polypeptide(L)'
;MLIFAEKGMNMPVIEKVGEDKKRFIDLLLLADEQESMIDRYLDRGNLFVSHSPDGVPTCVAVVTDEGNGVCELKNIAVAPSCWRKGYGRQMIDYLCCHYGGDFLFMTVGTGDSPQTISFYEHCGFSYSHSLPDFFTLNYDHPIVEGGKVLRDMLYFRRRIASCTVVRDAVRTEALLDQLLRLWEDSVRATHHFLTDDDVACLVPVVRQALASVAHLAVAWHAKRPVGFVGIEGRKIEMLFVAPTCLGCGFGHTLADLAIREYGCFLVDVNTDNLPAEGFYRHLGFEPFGRSETDDQGNPFPILRMKLP
;
A
#
# COMPACT_ATOMS: atom_id res chain seq x y z
N MET A 1 19.81 -1.59 -2.50
CA MET A 1 20.80 -0.58 -2.06
C MET A 1 21.28 0.17 -3.28
N LEU A 2 21.22 1.50 -3.35
CA LEU A 2 21.59 2.39 -4.47
C LEU A 2 20.45 2.80 -5.42
N ILE A 3 19.58 3.75 -5.00
CA ILE A 3 18.94 4.74 -5.91
C ILE A 3 18.67 6.05 -5.13
N PHE A 4 19.63 6.62 -4.42
CA PHE A 4 19.53 7.99 -3.88
C PHE A 4 20.91 8.68 -3.77
N ALA A 5 21.71 8.56 -4.81
CA ALA A 5 22.98 9.27 -4.89
C ALA A 5 22.98 10.25 -6.07
N GLU A 6 22.05 11.25 -6.03
CA GLU A 6 22.22 12.45 -6.84
C GLU A 6 21.47 13.60 -6.17
N LYS A 7 22.19 14.34 -5.35
CA LYS A 7 22.21 15.78 -5.05
C LYS A 7 22.82 15.94 -3.67
N GLY A 8 23.96 16.59 -3.59
CA GLY A 8 24.78 16.81 -2.39
C GLY A 8 24.10 17.45 -1.17
N MET A 9 23.06 16.83 -0.66
CA MET A 9 22.55 17.04 0.69
C MET A 9 23.06 15.88 1.55
N ASN A 10 23.86 16.22 2.57
CA ASN A 10 24.21 15.29 3.66
C ASN A 10 22.90 14.77 4.26
N MET A 11 22.48 13.54 3.88
CA MET A 11 21.27 12.93 4.44
C MET A 11 21.48 12.79 5.95
N PRO A 12 20.54 13.25 6.80
CA PRO A 12 20.66 13.05 8.23
C PRO A 12 20.74 11.55 8.52
N VAL A 13 21.61 11.16 9.42
CA VAL A 13 21.67 9.79 9.93
C VAL A 13 20.40 9.56 10.75
N ILE A 14 19.54 8.64 10.29
CA ILE A 14 18.35 8.24 11.01
C ILE A 14 18.61 6.88 11.64
N GLU A 15 18.46 6.77 12.94
CA GLU A 15 18.66 5.53 13.69
C GLU A 15 17.38 5.11 14.42
N LYS A 16 17.22 3.79 14.59
CA LYS A 16 16.18 3.21 15.41
C LYS A 16 16.67 3.11 16.86
N VAL A 17 15.91 3.65 17.79
CA VAL A 17 16.20 3.63 19.22
C VAL A 17 15.66 2.34 19.83
N GLY A 18 16.55 1.51 20.41
CA GLY A 18 16.18 0.23 21.05
C GLY A 18 15.67 0.40 22.48
N GLU A 19 16.43 1.12 23.30
CA GLU A 19 16.18 1.27 24.74
C GLU A 19 16.10 2.74 25.13
N ASP A 20 15.57 3.01 26.33
CA ASP A 20 15.46 4.37 26.89
C ASP A 20 14.82 5.38 25.91
N LYS A 21 13.68 5.02 25.34
CA LYS A 21 12.96 5.89 24.40
C LYS A 21 12.50 7.20 25.06
N LYS A 22 12.21 7.18 26.36
CA LYS A 22 11.78 8.36 27.12
C LYS A 22 12.84 9.47 27.22
N ARG A 23 14.11 9.21 26.92
CA ARG A 23 15.13 10.27 26.82
C ARG A 23 14.80 11.33 25.76
N PHE A 24 13.88 11.04 24.84
CA PHE A 24 13.40 11.97 23.81
C PHE A 24 12.03 12.57 24.12
N ILE A 25 11.56 12.45 25.38
CA ILE A 25 10.19 12.86 25.76
C ILE A 25 9.93 14.34 25.46
N ASP A 26 10.91 15.24 25.67
CA ASP A 26 10.78 16.67 25.39
C ASP A 26 10.49 16.96 23.90
N LEU A 27 11.03 16.15 22.99
CA LEU A 27 10.71 16.26 21.56
C LEU A 27 9.35 15.66 21.25
N LEU A 28 9.02 14.50 21.83
CA LEU A 28 7.74 13.83 21.61
C LEU A 28 6.55 14.69 22.05
N LEU A 29 6.72 15.43 23.15
CA LEU A 29 5.73 16.37 23.67
C LEU A 29 5.47 17.58 22.76
N LEU A 30 6.31 17.84 21.76
CA LEU A 30 6.04 18.88 20.76
C LEU A 30 4.94 18.49 19.78
N ALA A 31 4.65 17.18 19.63
CA ALA A 31 3.64 16.68 18.71
C ALA A 31 2.43 16.07 19.45
N ASP A 32 2.58 15.73 20.74
CA ASP A 32 1.52 15.20 21.59
C ASP A 32 1.71 15.77 22.99
N GLU A 33 0.86 16.73 23.38
CA GLU A 33 1.05 17.57 24.58
C GLU A 33 0.87 16.80 25.89
N GLN A 34 0.44 15.52 25.85
CA GLN A 34 0.14 14.74 27.06
C GLN A 34 0.98 13.46 27.15
N GLU A 35 1.89 13.38 28.12
CA GLU A 35 2.79 12.23 28.29
C GLU A 35 2.03 10.90 28.43
N SER A 36 0.90 10.87 29.14
CA SER A 36 0.08 9.67 29.29
C SER A 36 -0.50 9.15 27.96
N MET A 37 -0.65 10.02 26.96
CA MET A 37 -1.02 9.61 25.61
C MET A 37 0.18 9.00 24.86
N ILE A 38 1.37 9.58 25.03
CA ILE A 38 2.63 9.05 24.48
C ILE A 38 2.90 7.65 25.04
N ASP A 39 2.68 7.42 26.32
CA ASP A 39 2.87 6.13 27.00
C ASP A 39 2.02 5.01 26.39
N ARG A 40 0.85 5.31 25.82
CA ARG A 40 -0.02 4.29 25.17
C ARG A 40 0.63 3.61 23.96
N TYR A 41 1.58 4.27 23.32
CA TYR A 41 2.18 3.76 22.08
C TYR A 41 3.72 3.66 22.11
N LEU A 42 4.40 4.35 23.03
CA LEU A 42 5.85 4.45 23.00
C LEU A 42 6.55 3.10 23.21
N ASP A 43 6.07 2.29 24.16
CA ASP A 43 6.69 1.00 24.47
C ASP A 43 6.55 0.00 23.31
N ARG A 44 5.35 -0.11 22.75
CA ARG A 44 5.07 -1.02 21.62
C ARG A 44 5.56 -0.48 20.27
N GLY A 45 5.80 0.84 20.17
CA GLY A 45 6.22 1.51 18.95
C GLY A 45 7.72 1.42 18.71
N ASN A 46 8.12 1.58 17.47
CA ASN A 46 9.52 1.78 17.09
C ASN A 46 9.80 3.29 17.04
N LEU A 47 10.73 3.75 17.86
CA LEU A 47 11.20 5.15 17.86
C LEU A 47 12.38 5.29 16.90
N PHE A 48 12.32 6.31 16.06
CA PHE A 48 13.41 6.73 15.17
C PHE A 48 13.82 8.16 15.51
N VAL A 49 15.12 8.43 15.40
CA VAL A 49 15.67 9.76 15.61
C VAL A 49 16.62 10.12 14.49
N SER A 50 16.54 11.35 14.00
CA SER A 50 17.56 11.93 13.13
C SER A 50 18.42 12.92 13.90
N HIS A 51 19.70 12.98 13.56
CA HIS A 51 20.67 13.87 14.19
C HIS A 51 21.28 14.82 13.17
N SER A 52 21.64 16.02 13.65
CA SER A 52 22.53 16.93 12.92
C SER A 52 23.96 16.35 12.87
N PRO A 53 24.85 16.87 12.02
CA PRO A 53 26.27 16.48 12.00
C PRO A 53 26.96 16.57 13.37
N ASP A 54 26.50 17.47 14.23
CA ASP A 54 27.02 17.66 15.57
C ASP A 54 26.40 16.72 16.62
N GLY A 55 25.58 15.74 16.17
CA GLY A 55 24.95 14.75 17.04
C GLY A 55 23.72 15.24 17.82
N VAL A 56 23.20 16.43 17.52
CA VAL A 56 21.98 16.95 18.17
C VAL A 56 20.72 16.36 17.49
N PRO A 57 19.75 15.84 18.27
CA PRO A 57 18.49 15.36 17.72
C PRO A 57 17.73 16.45 16.97
N THR A 58 17.35 16.18 15.72
CA THR A 58 16.65 17.13 14.84
C THR A 58 15.19 16.77 14.61
N CYS A 59 14.88 15.47 14.58
CA CYS A 59 13.51 14.97 14.41
C CYS A 59 13.39 13.59 15.07
N VAL A 60 12.26 13.35 15.71
CA VAL A 60 11.87 12.03 16.25
C VAL A 60 10.58 11.56 15.60
N ALA A 61 10.38 10.25 15.51
CA ALA A 61 9.12 9.66 15.05
C ALA A 61 8.87 8.31 15.73
N VAL A 62 7.61 8.01 16.04
CA VAL A 62 7.18 6.72 16.59
C VAL A 62 6.23 6.06 15.62
N VAL A 63 6.52 4.82 15.25
CA VAL A 63 5.68 4.01 14.35
C VAL A 63 5.26 2.73 15.05
N THR A 64 3.99 2.38 14.96
CA THR A 64 3.41 1.16 15.52
C THR A 64 2.86 0.25 14.41
N ASP A 65 2.86 -1.05 14.67
CA ASP A 65 2.14 -2.04 13.85
C ASP A 65 0.67 -2.06 14.33
N GLU A 66 -0.27 -1.79 13.41
CA GLU A 66 -1.71 -1.83 13.68
C GLU A 66 -2.38 -3.08 13.07
N GLY A 67 -1.57 -4.02 12.55
CA GLY A 67 -2.05 -5.25 11.92
C GLY A 67 -2.54 -5.04 10.48
N ASN A 68 -2.95 -6.13 9.83
CA ASN A 68 -3.51 -6.13 8.47
C ASN A 68 -2.67 -5.40 7.42
N GLY A 69 -1.34 -5.36 7.60
CA GLY A 69 -0.43 -4.66 6.69
C GLY A 69 -0.45 -3.14 6.81
N VAL A 70 -0.94 -2.61 7.94
CA VAL A 70 -0.97 -1.17 8.25
C VAL A 70 -0.03 -0.86 9.40
N CYS A 71 0.86 0.11 9.21
CA CYS A 71 1.58 0.76 10.30
C CYS A 71 1.06 2.19 10.50
N GLU A 72 1.17 2.70 11.72
CA GLU A 72 0.73 4.06 12.05
C GLU A 72 1.90 4.90 12.57
N LEU A 73 2.07 6.08 11.98
CA LEU A 73 2.94 7.12 12.48
C LEU A 73 2.22 7.82 13.64
N LYS A 74 2.49 7.37 14.87
CA LYS A 74 1.84 7.86 16.10
C LYS A 74 2.31 9.24 16.52
N ASN A 75 3.59 9.53 16.27
CA ASN A 75 4.21 10.79 16.64
C ASN A 75 5.28 11.15 15.63
N ILE A 76 5.37 12.40 15.25
CA ILE A 76 6.51 12.97 14.54
C ILE A 76 6.72 14.40 15.01
N ALA A 77 7.90 14.67 15.54
CA ALA A 77 8.26 15.98 16.04
C ALA A 77 9.63 16.42 15.51
N VAL A 78 9.70 17.67 15.07
CA VAL A 78 10.92 18.32 14.61
C VAL A 78 11.34 19.37 15.63
N ALA A 79 12.60 19.35 16.04
CA ALA A 79 13.15 20.36 16.96
C ALA A 79 12.89 21.79 16.44
N PRO A 80 12.47 22.75 17.27
CA PRO A 80 12.10 24.10 16.81
C PRO A 80 13.18 24.80 16.00
N SER A 81 14.46 24.63 16.35
CA SER A 81 15.60 25.15 15.59
C SER A 81 15.75 24.56 14.18
N CYS A 82 15.04 23.46 13.89
CA CYS A 82 15.10 22.70 12.64
C CYS A 82 13.83 22.81 11.80
N TRP A 83 12.84 23.58 12.20
CA TRP A 83 11.60 23.76 11.46
C TRP A 83 11.84 24.33 10.05
N ARG A 84 10.96 23.95 9.12
CA ARG A 84 10.97 24.36 7.69
C ARG A 84 12.26 24.05 6.95
N LYS A 85 13.13 23.17 7.49
CA LYS A 85 14.36 22.68 6.84
C LYS A 85 14.18 21.30 6.18
N GLY A 86 12.96 20.75 6.16
CA GLY A 86 12.65 19.50 5.48
C GLY A 86 12.83 18.21 6.30
N TYR A 87 13.30 18.28 7.56
CA TYR A 87 13.57 17.11 8.39
C TYR A 87 12.35 16.20 8.61
N GLY A 88 11.15 16.77 8.83
CA GLY A 88 9.92 15.97 8.98
C GLY A 88 9.60 15.18 7.73
N ARG A 89 9.71 15.78 6.54
CA ARG A 89 9.50 15.08 5.27
C ARG A 89 10.54 13.98 5.04
N GLN A 90 11.81 14.28 5.31
CA GLN A 90 12.89 13.29 5.19
C GLN A 90 12.67 12.10 6.11
N MET A 91 12.22 12.32 7.35
CA MET A 91 11.84 11.26 8.28
C MET A 91 10.70 10.41 7.72
N ILE A 92 9.62 11.01 7.23
CA ILE A 92 8.48 10.29 6.63
C ILE A 92 8.93 9.47 5.41
N ASP A 93 9.72 10.04 4.50
CA ASP A 93 10.18 9.33 3.31
C ASP A 93 11.10 8.15 3.68
N TYR A 94 11.96 8.32 4.69
CA TYR A 94 12.77 7.22 5.24
C TYR A 94 11.88 6.11 5.82
N LEU A 95 10.90 6.46 6.66
CA LEU A 95 9.99 5.50 7.28
C LEU A 95 9.15 4.75 6.25
N CYS A 96 8.65 5.44 5.22
CA CYS A 96 7.93 4.81 4.13
C CYS A 96 8.81 3.78 3.37
N CYS A 97 10.07 4.10 3.14
CA CYS A 97 11.03 3.18 2.53
C CYS A 97 11.35 2.01 3.46
N HIS A 98 11.60 2.29 4.76
CA HIS A 98 11.95 1.29 5.77
C HIS A 98 10.86 0.24 5.97
N TYR A 99 9.60 0.69 6.05
CA TYR A 99 8.44 -0.17 6.29
C TYR A 99 7.79 -0.71 5.02
N GLY A 100 8.15 -0.20 3.85
CA GLY A 100 7.52 -0.56 2.58
C GLY A 100 7.69 -2.04 2.17
N GLY A 101 8.65 -2.75 2.77
CA GLY A 101 8.83 -4.20 2.57
C GLY A 101 7.85 -5.06 3.35
N ASP A 102 7.30 -4.55 4.46
CA ASP A 102 6.51 -5.32 5.41
C ASP A 102 5.04 -4.86 5.48
N PHE A 103 4.79 -3.57 5.19
CA PHE A 103 3.46 -2.97 5.29
C PHE A 103 2.95 -2.44 3.94
N LEU A 104 1.64 -2.50 3.76
CA LEU A 104 0.95 -1.98 2.58
C LEU A 104 0.73 -0.46 2.68
N PHE A 105 0.37 -0.01 3.87
CA PHE A 105 0.00 1.37 4.14
C PHE A 105 0.65 1.90 5.42
N MET A 106 0.96 3.19 5.39
CA MET A 106 1.20 3.97 6.59
C MET A 106 0.03 4.92 6.81
N THR A 107 -0.49 4.95 8.03
CA THR A 107 -1.52 5.90 8.47
C THR A 107 -0.94 6.92 9.43
N VAL A 108 -1.61 8.04 9.57
CA VAL A 108 -1.31 9.07 10.57
C VAL A 108 -2.61 9.73 11.01
N GLY A 109 -2.79 9.90 12.31
CA GLY A 109 -3.85 10.70 12.90
C GLY A 109 -3.36 12.10 13.23
N THR A 110 -4.17 13.12 12.97
CA THR A 110 -3.87 14.52 13.30
C THR A 110 -5.15 15.29 13.63
N GLY A 111 -4.98 16.44 14.29
CA GLY A 111 -6.08 17.38 14.48
C GLY A 111 -6.48 18.05 13.17
N ASP A 112 -7.66 18.70 13.20
CA ASP A 112 -8.18 19.50 12.10
C ASP A 112 -7.45 20.86 12.01
N SER A 113 -6.16 20.81 11.73
CA SER A 113 -5.29 21.97 11.52
C SER A 113 -4.88 22.07 10.05
N PRO A 114 -5.16 23.15 9.34
CA PRO A 114 -4.82 23.28 7.92
C PRO A 114 -3.31 23.14 7.65
N GLN A 115 -2.46 23.53 8.59
CA GLN A 115 -1.01 23.45 8.42
C GLN A 115 -0.53 22.00 8.47
N THR A 116 -1.03 21.23 9.45
CA THR A 116 -0.65 19.83 9.66
C THR A 116 -1.24 18.94 8.56
N ILE A 117 -2.49 19.20 8.16
CA ILE A 117 -3.14 18.53 7.02
C ILE A 117 -2.31 18.74 5.74
N SER A 118 -2.02 19.99 5.41
CA SER A 118 -1.22 20.33 4.22
C SER A 118 0.15 19.68 4.23
N PHE A 119 0.80 19.59 5.40
CA PHE A 119 2.09 18.91 5.54
C PHE A 119 1.99 17.43 5.15
N TYR A 120 0.98 16.69 5.67
CA TYR A 120 0.83 15.27 5.35
C TYR A 120 0.42 15.05 3.89
N GLU A 121 -0.45 15.90 3.32
CA GLU A 121 -0.79 15.84 1.90
C GLU A 121 0.45 16.04 1.01
N HIS A 122 1.32 17.01 1.34
CA HIS A 122 2.60 17.19 0.65
C HIS A 122 3.58 16.03 0.85
N CYS A 123 3.42 15.23 1.90
CA CYS A 123 4.14 13.98 2.11
C CYS A 123 3.47 12.78 1.41
N GLY A 124 2.43 13.00 0.58
CA GLY A 124 1.77 11.96 -0.21
C GLY A 124 0.72 11.14 0.54
N PHE A 125 0.25 11.63 1.68
CA PHE A 125 -0.90 11.07 2.38
C PHE A 125 -2.20 11.66 1.82
N SER A 126 -3.27 10.85 1.85
CA SER A 126 -4.62 11.27 1.46
C SER A 126 -5.58 10.98 2.61
N TYR A 127 -6.59 11.82 2.78
CA TYR A 127 -7.63 11.63 3.79
C TYR A 127 -8.26 10.23 3.70
N SER A 128 -8.49 9.61 4.84
CA SER A 128 -9.07 8.27 4.96
C SER A 128 -10.40 8.29 5.68
N HIS A 129 -10.41 8.71 6.94
CA HIS A 129 -11.59 8.77 7.81
C HIS A 129 -11.34 9.71 9.00
N SER A 130 -12.35 9.94 9.82
CA SER A 130 -12.22 10.67 11.07
C SER A 130 -12.75 9.86 12.26
N LEU A 131 -12.19 10.14 13.44
CA LEU A 131 -12.71 9.70 14.73
C LEU A 131 -13.31 10.90 15.44
N PRO A 132 -14.65 10.97 15.54
CA PRO A 132 -15.32 12.07 16.23
C PRO A 132 -14.96 12.13 17.72
N ASP A 133 -14.88 13.32 18.25
CA ASP A 133 -14.67 13.61 19.66
C ASP A 133 -13.37 13.04 20.27
N PHE A 134 -12.41 12.62 19.44
CA PHE A 134 -11.20 11.93 19.92
C PHE A 134 -10.42 12.77 20.95
N PHE A 135 -10.17 14.04 20.66
CA PHE A 135 -9.39 14.91 21.56
C PHE A 135 -10.15 15.18 22.85
N THR A 136 -11.45 15.39 22.79
CA THR A 136 -12.27 15.66 23.97
C THR A 136 -12.48 14.45 24.88
N LEU A 137 -12.38 13.23 24.33
CA LEU A 137 -12.56 11.99 25.08
C LEU A 137 -11.26 11.41 25.64
N ASN A 138 -10.12 11.77 25.07
CA ASN A 138 -8.83 11.13 25.40
C ASN A 138 -7.85 12.04 26.15
N TYR A 139 -8.01 13.35 26.06
CA TYR A 139 -7.13 14.32 26.73
C TYR A 139 -7.83 14.93 27.96
N ASP A 140 -7.07 15.25 28.97
CA ASP A 140 -7.58 15.82 30.24
C ASP A 140 -7.75 17.35 30.19
N HIS A 141 -7.31 17.96 29.09
CA HIS A 141 -7.46 19.39 28.79
C HIS A 141 -7.73 19.62 27.30
N PRO A 142 -8.30 20.78 26.93
CA PRO A 142 -8.50 21.10 25.52
C PRO A 142 -7.18 21.26 24.77
N ILE A 143 -6.99 20.51 23.68
CA ILE A 143 -5.83 20.67 22.80
C ILE A 143 -6.12 21.80 21.80
N VAL A 144 -5.20 22.75 21.70
CA VAL A 144 -5.33 23.93 20.84
C VAL A 144 -4.23 23.99 19.79
N GLU A 145 -4.60 23.92 18.52
CA GLU A 145 -3.66 24.05 17.42
C GLU A 145 -4.10 25.17 16.47
N GLY A 146 -3.18 26.09 16.15
CA GLY A 146 -3.48 27.23 15.27
C GLY A 146 -4.61 28.15 15.78
N GLY A 147 -4.86 28.19 17.09
CA GLY A 147 -5.94 28.98 17.72
C GLY A 147 -7.32 28.30 17.70
N LYS A 148 -7.41 27.05 17.23
CA LYS A 148 -8.62 26.23 17.19
C LYS A 148 -8.53 25.11 18.23
N VAL A 149 -9.59 24.91 19.01
CA VAL A 149 -9.74 23.76 19.89
C VAL A 149 -10.00 22.53 19.02
N LEU A 150 -9.14 21.51 19.15
CA LEU A 150 -9.29 20.24 18.42
C LEU A 150 -10.40 19.41 19.06
N ARG A 151 -11.19 18.75 18.24
CA ARG A 151 -12.26 17.86 18.65
C ARG A 151 -12.09 16.48 18.03
N ASP A 152 -12.07 16.41 16.71
CA ASP A 152 -12.04 15.17 15.94
C ASP A 152 -10.61 14.88 15.49
N MET A 153 -10.21 13.60 15.47
CA MET A 153 -8.97 13.18 14.85
C MET A 153 -9.23 12.79 13.41
N LEU A 154 -8.47 13.38 12.49
CA LEU A 154 -8.50 13.09 11.07
C LEU A 154 -7.39 12.11 10.73
N TYR A 155 -7.75 10.99 10.11
CA TYR A 155 -6.79 9.99 9.65
C TYR A 155 -6.48 10.18 8.18
N PHE A 156 -5.19 10.16 7.88
CA PHE A 156 -4.64 10.16 6.53
C PHE A 156 -3.89 8.85 6.29
N ARG A 157 -3.82 8.42 5.03
CA ARG A 157 -3.18 7.18 4.63
C ARG A 157 -2.31 7.38 3.41
N ARG A 158 -1.11 6.80 3.42
CA ARG A 158 -0.18 6.74 2.29
C ARG A 158 0.12 5.28 1.97
N ARG A 159 0.05 4.90 0.70
CA ARG A 159 0.56 3.61 0.26
C ARG A 159 2.07 3.61 0.31
N ILE A 160 2.67 2.61 0.98
CA ILE A 160 4.12 2.47 1.12
C ILE A 160 4.62 1.14 0.57
N ALA A 161 3.74 0.19 0.24
CA ALA A 161 4.09 -1.14 -0.24
C ALA A 161 5.14 -1.10 -1.35
N SER A 162 6.26 -1.78 -1.14
CA SER A 162 7.21 -2.10 -2.19
C SER A 162 6.79 -3.39 -2.88
N CYS A 163 7.02 -3.46 -4.19
CA CYS A 163 6.68 -4.62 -5.01
C CYS A 163 7.95 -5.13 -5.71
N THR A 164 8.18 -6.43 -5.62
CA THR A 164 9.15 -7.11 -6.48
C THR A 164 8.39 -7.99 -7.46
N VAL A 165 8.60 -7.80 -8.76
CA VAL A 165 7.99 -8.67 -9.76
C VAL A 165 9.04 -9.66 -10.28
N VAL A 166 8.72 -10.94 -10.12
CA VAL A 166 9.52 -12.05 -10.68
C VAL A 166 8.89 -12.45 -12.01
N ARG A 167 9.64 -12.22 -13.11
CA ARG A 167 9.25 -12.58 -14.47
C ARG A 167 9.52 -14.06 -14.71
N ASP A 168 8.68 -14.71 -15.51
CA ASP A 168 8.81 -16.13 -15.87
C ASP A 168 9.13 -17.00 -14.64
N ALA A 169 8.33 -16.82 -13.58
CA ALA A 169 8.52 -17.46 -12.30
C ALA A 169 8.59 -18.99 -12.46
N VAL A 170 9.56 -19.62 -11.77
CA VAL A 170 9.68 -21.08 -11.75
C VAL A 170 8.43 -21.68 -11.10
N ARG A 171 7.70 -22.47 -11.88
CA ARG A 171 6.39 -23.05 -11.49
C ARG A 171 6.56 -24.28 -10.62
N THR A 172 7.08 -24.08 -9.40
CA THR A 172 7.12 -25.15 -8.40
C THR A 172 5.70 -25.45 -7.90
N GLU A 173 5.44 -26.69 -7.47
CA GLU A 173 4.14 -27.07 -6.89
C GLU A 173 3.73 -26.12 -5.75
N ALA A 174 4.70 -25.75 -4.88
CA ALA A 174 4.45 -24.82 -3.79
C ALA A 174 4.03 -23.42 -4.27
N LEU A 175 4.60 -22.91 -5.37
CA LEU A 175 4.19 -21.65 -5.95
C LEU A 175 2.81 -21.75 -6.59
N LEU A 176 2.57 -22.81 -7.38
CA LEU A 176 1.27 -23.03 -8.02
C LEU A 176 0.15 -23.12 -6.99
N ASP A 177 0.37 -23.79 -5.86
CA ASP A 177 -0.59 -23.86 -4.75
C ASP A 177 -0.86 -22.48 -4.11
N GLN A 178 0.16 -21.64 -3.99
CA GLN A 178 -0.01 -20.29 -3.46
C GLN A 178 -0.79 -19.40 -4.43
N LEU A 179 -0.48 -19.47 -5.74
CA LEU A 179 -1.17 -18.68 -6.76
C LEU A 179 -2.61 -19.14 -6.95
N LEU A 180 -2.88 -20.43 -6.84
CA LEU A 180 -4.23 -20.97 -6.90
C LEU A 180 -5.10 -20.47 -5.73
N ARG A 181 -4.56 -20.47 -4.50
CA ARG A 181 -5.24 -19.87 -3.35
C ARG A 181 -5.48 -18.38 -3.53
N LEU A 182 -4.47 -17.65 -4.02
CA LEU A 182 -4.61 -16.22 -4.32
C LEU A 182 -5.71 -15.97 -5.35
N TRP A 183 -5.78 -16.79 -6.42
CA TRP A 183 -6.83 -16.73 -7.42
C TRP A 183 -8.21 -16.97 -6.79
N GLU A 184 -8.35 -18.03 -6.00
CA GLU A 184 -9.62 -18.38 -5.36
C GLU A 184 -10.10 -17.26 -4.43
N ASP A 185 -9.22 -16.73 -3.57
CA ASP A 185 -9.54 -15.59 -2.69
C ASP A 185 -9.97 -14.36 -3.49
N SER A 186 -9.27 -14.08 -4.60
CA SER A 186 -9.57 -12.93 -5.47
C SER A 186 -10.93 -13.10 -6.16
N VAL A 187 -11.21 -14.29 -6.71
CA VAL A 187 -12.46 -14.58 -7.39
C VAL A 187 -13.64 -14.49 -6.42
N ARG A 188 -13.54 -15.09 -5.24
CA ARG A 188 -14.59 -15.02 -4.20
C ARG A 188 -14.89 -13.58 -3.76
N ALA A 189 -13.87 -12.71 -3.76
CA ALA A 189 -14.02 -11.32 -3.36
C ALA A 189 -14.57 -10.41 -4.48
N THR A 190 -14.49 -10.81 -5.76
CA THR A 190 -14.79 -9.91 -6.89
C THR A 190 -15.78 -10.46 -7.92
N HIS A 191 -15.97 -11.78 -8.01
CA HIS A 191 -16.83 -12.44 -9.00
C HIS A 191 -18.09 -12.99 -8.34
N HIS A 192 -18.94 -12.10 -7.82
CA HIS A 192 -20.16 -12.46 -7.07
C HIS A 192 -21.22 -13.18 -7.91
N PHE A 193 -21.02 -13.28 -9.22
CA PHE A 193 -21.85 -14.05 -10.15
C PHE A 193 -21.48 -15.53 -10.21
N LEU A 194 -20.32 -15.94 -9.66
CA LEU A 194 -19.92 -17.34 -9.56
C LEU A 194 -20.41 -17.96 -8.25
N THR A 195 -20.96 -19.17 -8.34
CA THR A 195 -21.28 -19.99 -7.18
C THR A 195 -20.03 -20.72 -6.64
N ASP A 196 -20.13 -21.26 -5.42
CA ASP A 196 -19.05 -22.09 -4.85
C ASP A 196 -18.75 -23.32 -5.72
N ASP A 197 -19.76 -23.92 -6.35
CA ASP A 197 -19.60 -25.06 -7.26
C ASP A 197 -18.88 -24.64 -8.55
N ASP A 198 -19.19 -23.46 -9.10
CA ASP A 198 -18.49 -22.92 -10.28
C ASP A 198 -17.00 -22.71 -9.95
N VAL A 199 -16.70 -22.11 -8.81
CA VAL A 199 -15.31 -21.89 -8.37
C VAL A 199 -14.59 -23.24 -8.19
N ALA A 200 -15.23 -24.22 -7.58
CA ALA A 200 -14.64 -25.56 -7.38
C ALA A 200 -14.35 -26.26 -8.73
N CYS A 201 -15.24 -26.13 -9.70
CA CYS A 201 -15.05 -26.67 -11.07
C CYS A 201 -13.88 -25.98 -11.80
N LEU A 202 -13.66 -24.68 -11.55
CA LEU A 202 -12.59 -23.90 -12.20
C LEU A 202 -11.20 -24.17 -11.60
N VAL A 203 -11.08 -24.62 -10.34
CA VAL A 203 -9.80 -24.88 -9.66
C VAL A 203 -8.82 -25.72 -10.51
N PRO A 204 -9.20 -26.92 -11.06
CA PRO A 204 -8.27 -27.70 -11.86
C PRO A 204 -7.90 -27.01 -13.19
N VAL A 205 -8.82 -26.26 -13.78
CA VAL A 205 -8.60 -25.51 -15.04
C VAL A 205 -7.58 -24.40 -14.82
N VAL A 206 -7.75 -23.63 -13.77
CA VAL A 206 -6.84 -22.54 -13.42
C VAL A 206 -5.45 -23.08 -13.03
N ARG A 207 -5.40 -24.19 -12.27
CA ARG A 207 -4.11 -24.83 -11.96
C ARG A 207 -3.37 -25.23 -13.24
N GLN A 208 -4.06 -25.82 -14.21
CA GLN A 208 -3.46 -26.18 -15.47
C GLN A 208 -3.02 -24.95 -16.26
N ALA A 209 -3.83 -23.89 -16.31
CA ALA A 209 -3.50 -22.64 -16.97
C ALA A 209 -2.24 -21.99 -16.33
N LEU A 210 -2.15 -21.92 -15.00
CA LEU A 210 -0.96 -21.45 -14.28
C LEU A 210 0.30 -22.25 -14.63
N ALA A 211 0.15 -23.57 -14.78
CA ALA A 211 1.26 -24.47 -15.11
C ALA A 211 1.74 -24.32 -16.55
N SER A 212 0.85 -23.96 -17.50
CA SER A 212 1.12 -24.04 -18.94
C SER A 212 1.18 -22.72 -19.70
N VAL A 213 0.65 -21.61 -19.14
CA VAL A 213 0.67 -20.30 -19.80
C VAL A 213 2.09 -19.90 -20.21
N ALA A 214 2.26 -19.29 -21.39
CA ALA A 214 3.59 -19.02 -21.95
C ALA A 214 4.46 -18.21 -20.99
N HIS A 215 3.93 -17.09 -20.46
CA HIS A 215 4.65 -16.26 -19.51
C HIS A 215 3.83 -16.07 -18.22
N LEU A 216 4.49 -16.22 -17.08
CA LEU A 216 3.89 -16.05 -15.76
C LEU A 216 4.77 -15.10 -14.93
N ALA A 217 4.27 -13.90 -14.68
CA ALA A 217 4.95 -12.96 -13.77
C ALA A 217 4.19 -12.86 -12.45
N VAL A 218 4.94 -12.84 -11.34
CA VAL A 218 4.39 -12.84 -9.99
C VAL A 218 4.88 -11.61 -9.22
N ALA A 219 3.96 -10.85 -8.67
CA ALA A 219 4.23 -9.74 -7.77
C ALA A 219 4.33 -10.25 -6.33
N TRP A 220 5.41 -9.87 -5.66
CA TRP A 220 5.72 -10.24 -4.28
C TRP A 220 5.74 -9.02 -3.37
N HIS A 221 5.17 -9.17 -2.18
CA HIS A 221 5.27 -8.23 -1.07
C HIS A 221 5.38 -9.00 0.24
N ALA A 222 6.25 -8.56 1.17
CA ALA A 222 6.48 -9.24 2.44
C ALA A 222 6.74 -10.76 2.29
N LYS A 223 7.51 -11.16 1.25
CA LYS A 223 7.85 -12.55 0.91
C LYS A 223 6.64 -13.43 0.54
N ARG A 224 5.50 -12.84 0.20
CA ARG A 224 4.28 -13.54 -0.23
C ARG A 224 3.89 -13.10 -1.64
N PRO A 225 3.38 -14.01 -2.50
CA PRO A 225 2.78 -13.60 -3.74
C PRO A 225 1.50 -12.81 -3.44
N VAL A 226 1.40 -11.61 -4.02
CA VAL A 226 0.24 -10.70 -3.82
C VAL A 226 -0.53 -10.43 -5.10
N GLY A 227 -0.03 -10.91 -6.22
CA GLY A 227 -0.68 -10.87 -7.51
C GLY A 227 0.14 -11.60 -8.56
N PHE A 228 -0.48 -11.92 -9.66
CA PHE A 228 0.18 -12.52 -10.82
C PHE A 228 -0.49 -12.10 -12.11
N VAL A 229 0.26 -12.20 -13.21
CA VAL A 229 -0.25 -12.06 -14.57
C VAL A 229 0.23 -13.25 -15.40
N GLY A 230 -0.70 -13.88 -16.09
CA GLY A 230 -0.47 -14.92 -17.11
C GLY A 230 -0.67 -14.33 -18.49
N ILE A 231 0.27 -14.58 -19.40
CA ILE A 231 0.30 -14.00 -20.74
C ILE A 231 0.44 -15.10 -21.75
N GLU A 232 -0.42 -15.08 -22.78
CA GLU A 232 -0.32 -15.93 -23.94
C GLU A 232 -0.29 -15.07 -25.21
N GLY A 233 0.77 -15.21 -26.00
CA GLY A 233 0.98 -14.35 -27.17
C GLY A 233 1.00 -12.85 -26.78
N ARG A 234 -0.01 -12.10 -27.21
CA ARG A 234 -0.17 -10.67 -26.90
C ARG A 234 -1.42 -10.37 -26.07
N LYS A 235 -1.93 -11.37 -25.39
CA LYS A 235 -3.14 -11.29 -24.56
C LYS A 235 -2.79 -11.50 -23.08
N ILE A 236 -3.38 -10.67 -22.24
CA ILE A 236 -3.43 -10.91 -20.80
C ILE A 236 -4.53 -11.95 -20.57
N GLU A 237 -4.13 -13.20 -20.29
CA GLU A 237 -5.06 -14.29 -20.03
C GLU A 237 -5.56 -14.31 -18.58
N MET A 238 -4.69 -13.94 -17.66
CA MET A 238 -5.00 -13.92 -16.23
C MET A 238 -4.32 -12.70 -15.60
N LEU A 239 -5.03 -11.95 -14.77
CA LEU A 239 -4.46 -10.94 -13.89
C LEU A 239 -5.27 -10.93 -12.60
N PHE A 240 -4.65 -11.36 -11.51
CA PHE A 240 -5.27 -11.45 -10.21
C PHE A 240 -4.40 -10.82 -9.13
N VAL A 241 -5.04 -10.17 -8.16
CA VAL A 241 -4.40 -9.53 -7.01
C VAL A 241 -5.13 -9.97 -5.75
N ALA A 242 -4.38 -10.29 -4.69
CA ALA A 242 -4.95 -10.66 -3.41
C ALA A 242 -5.93 -9.57 -2.91
N PRO A 243 -7.10 -9.93 -2.36
CA PRO A 243 -8.12 -8.97 -1.93
C PRO A 243 -7.60 -7.89 -0.97
N THR A 244 -6.74 -8.28 -0.03
CA THR A 244 -6.10 -7.37 0.93
C THR A 244 -5.13 -6.37 0.29
N CYS A 245 -4.74 -6.61 -0.96
CA CYS A 245 -3.78 -5.81 -1.72
C CYS A 245 -4.43 -5.02 -2.87
N LEU A 246 -5.76 -5.06 -2.99
CA LEU A 246 -6.48 -4.25 -3.97
C LEU A 246 -6.27 -2.76 -3.68
N GLY A 247 -6.16 -1.95 -4.74
CA GLY A 247 -5.86 -0.52 -4.61
C GLY A 247 -4.39 -0.20 -4.24
N CYS A 248 -3.54 -1.22 -3.99
CA CYS A 248 -2.11 -1.03 -3.70
C CYS A 248 -1.23 -0.89 -4.96
N GLY A 249 -1.82 -0.84 -6.17
CA GLY A 249 -1.11 -0.66 -7.44
C GLY A 249 -0.41 -1.91 -7.99
N PHE A 250 -0.52 -3.06 -7.33
CA PHE A 250 0.09 -4.30 -7.83
C PHE A 250 -0.50 -4.73 -9.18
N GLY A 251 -1.82 -4.60 -9.35
CA GLY A 251 -2.48 -4.88 -10.64
C GLY A 251 -1.95 -3.98 -11.75
N HIS A 252 -1.78 -2.67 -11.47
CA HIS A 252 -1.22 -1.73 -12.43
C HIS A 252 0.23 -2.11 -12.80
N THR A 253 1.05 -2.46 -11.81
CA THR A 253 2.44 -2.89 -12.04
C THR A 253 2.52 -4.13 -12.93
N LEU A 254 1.65 -5.12 -12.70
CA LEU A 254 1.58 -6.35 -13.50
C LEU A 254 1.06 -6.10 -14.92
N ALA A 255 0.02 -5.27 -15.07
CA ALA A 255 -0.53 -4.90 -16.38
C ALA A 255 0.49 -4.08 -17.19
N ASP A 256 1.15 -3.10 -16.57
CA ASP A 256 2.19 -2.29 -17.20
C ASP A 256 3.37 -3.13 -17.70
N LEU A 257 3.79 -4.12 -16.90
CA LEU A 257 4.78 -5.11 -17.32
C LEU A 257 4.30 -5.90 -18.54
N ALA A 258 3.06 -6.43 -18.52
CA ALA A 258 2.50 -7.18 -19.65
C ALA A 258 2.44 -6.34 -20.93
N ILE A 259 2.02 -5.08 -20.81
CA ILE A 259 1.91 -4.15 -21.94
C ILE A 259 3.30 -3.77 -22.48
N ARG A 260 4.20 -3.32 -21.61
CA ARG A 260 5.48 -2.71 -22.07
C ARG A 260 6.55 -3.73 -22.40
N GLU A 261 6.64 -4.82 -21.64
CA GLU A 261 7.72 -5.80 -21.83
C GLU A 261 7.30 -6.95 -22.76
N TYR A 262 6.04 -7.40 -22.68
CA TYR A 262 5.51 -8.51 -23.52
C TYR A 262 4.66 -8.05 -24.71
N GLY A 263 4.39 -6.76 -24.82
CA GLY A 263 3.62 -6.19 -25.94
C GLY A 263 2.15 -6.61 -25.95
N CYS A 264 1.56 -6.89 -24.77
CA CYS A 264 0.17 -7.23 -24.66
C CYS A 264 -0.72 -6.04 -25.00
N PHE A 265 -1.72 -6.29 -25.84
CA PHE A 265 -2.72 -5.29 -26.22
C PHE A 265 -4.15 -5.84 -26.19
N LEU A 266 -4.35 -7.10 -25.80
CA LEU A 266 -5.65 -7.77 -25.71
C LEU A 266 -5.94 -8.24 -24.30
N VAL A 267 -7.20 -8.18 -23.90
CA VAL A 267 -7.72 -8.77 -22.66
C VAL A 267 -9.20 -9.10 -22.84
N ASP A 268 -9.63 -10.18 -22.19
CA ASP A 268 -11.02 -10.56 -22.06
C ASP A 268 -11.48 -10.35 -20.62
N VAL A 269 -12.65 -9.71 -20.46
CA VAL A 269 -13.21 -9.37 -19.14
C VAL A 269 -14.64 -9.88 -19.10
N ASN A 270 -15.03 -10.56 -18.02
CA ASN A 270 -16.43 -10.90 -17.82
C ASN A 270 -17.25 -9.61 -17.63
N THR A 271 -18.41 -9.51 -18.33
CA THR A 271 -19.23 -8.28 -18.32
C THR A 271 -19.82 -7.96 -16.96
N ASP A 272 -19.94 -8.94 -16.06
CA ASP A 272 -20.43 -8.74 -14.70
C ASP A 272 -19.31 -8.29 -13.73
N ASN A 273 -18.05 -8.29 -14.19
CA ASN A 273 -16.91 -7.77 -13.44
C ASN A 273 -16.64 -6.32 -13.79
N LEU A 274 -17.56 -5.43 -13.42
CA LEU A 274 -17.45 -3.98 -13.67
C LEU A 274 -16.15 -3.35 -13.11
N PRO A 275 -15.63 -3.76 -11.92
CA PRO A 275 -14.34 -3.26 -11.43
C PRO A 275 -13.18 -3.58 -12.36
N ALA A 276 -13.12 -4.79 -12.94
CA ALA A 276 -12.07 -5.16 -13.89
C ALA A 276 -12.21 -4.39 -15.22
N GLU A 277 -13.44 -4.24 -15.74
CA GLU A 277 -13.67 -3.39 -16.91
C GLU A 277 -13.18 -1.96 -16.66
N GLY A 278 -13.55 -1.35 -15.53
CA GLY A 278 -13.09 -0.02 -15.14
C GLY A 278 -11.57 0.08 -15.04
N PHE A 279 -10.91 -0.94 -14.50
CA PHE A 279 -9.45 -1.02 -14.40
C PHE A 279 -8.79 -1.02 -15.79
N TYR A 280 -9.25 -1.85 -16.73
CA TYR A 280 -8.67 -1.90 -18.08
C TYR A 280 -8.99 -0.64 -18.90
N ARG A 281 -10.18 -0.05 -18.73
CA ARG A 281 -10.49 1.26 -19.33
C ARG A 281 -9.54 2.35 -18.84
N HIS A 282 -9.20 2.35 -17.55
CA HIS A 282 -8.23 3.31 -16.99
C HIS A 282 -6.81 3.11 -17.57
N LEU A 283 -6.47 1.90 -17.99
CA LEU A 283 -5.21 1.59 -18.68
C LEU A 283 -5.26 1.93 -20.18
N GLY A 284 -6.39 2.41 -20.69
CA GLY A 284 -6.56 2.81 -22.10
C GLY A 284 -7.11 1.71 -23.00
N PHE A 285 -7.53 0.55 -22.46
CA PHE A 285 -8.18 -0.48 -23.27
C PHE A 285 -9.59 -0.05 -23.67
N GLU A 286 -9.96 -0.35 -24.92
CA GLU A 286 -11.27 -0.07 -25.48
C GLU A 286 -11.97 -1.36 -25.91
N PRO A 287 -13.29 -1.47 -25.67
CA PRO A 287 -14.08 -2.61 -26.16
C PRO A 287 -14.06 -2.68 -27.68
N PHE A 288 -13.89 -3.90 -28.23
CA PHE A 288 -14.01 -4.14 -29.67
C PHE A 288 -14.89 -5.34 -30.02
N GLY A 289 -15.30 -6.14 -29.03
CA GLY A 289 -16.18 -7.30 -29.24
C GLY A 289 -16.85 -7.77 -27.97
N ARG A 290 -17.92 -8.56 -28.12
CA ARG A 290 -18.64 -9.18 -27.02
C ARG A 290 -19.06 -10.59 -27.41
N SER A 291 -19.05 -11.51 -26.45
CA SER A 291 -19.59 -12.87 -26.57
C SER A 291 -20.57 -13.12 -25.43
N GLU A 292 -21.61 -13.86 -25.65
CA GLU A 292 -22.59 -14.29 -24.62
C GLU A 292 -22.09 -15.50 -23.82
N THR A 293 -21.00 -16.12 -24.25
CA THR A 293 -20.35 -17.25 -23.58
C THR A 293 -18.85 -17.02 -23.48
N ASP A 294 -18.21 -17.67 -22.52
CA ASP A 294 -16.76 -17.80 -22.49
C ASP A 294 -16.23 -18.72 -23.62
N ASP A 295 -14.91 -18.86 -23.74
CA ASP A 295 -14.28 -19.70 -24.79
C ASP A 295 -14.52 -21.20 -24.57
N GLN A 296 -15.07 -21.62 -23.42
CA GLN A 296 -15.46 -23.01 -23.11
C GLN A 296 -16.95 -23.25 -23.33
N GLY A 297 -17.72 -22.22 -23.70
CA GLY A 297 -19.16 -22.30 -23.95
C GLY A 297 -20.02 -22.17 -22.70
N ASN A 298 -19.44 -21.80 -21.55
CA ASN A 298 -20.21 -21.53 -20.34
C ASN A 298 -20.95 -20.20 -20.48
N PRO A 299 -22.10 -20.00 -19.78
CA PRO A 299 -22.91 -18.79 -19.86
C PRO A 299 -22.29 -17.61 -19.04
N PHE A 300 -21.05 -17.30 -19.32
CA PHE A 300 -20.32 -16.17 -18.75
C PHE A 300 -19.98 -15.16 -19.85
N PRO A 301 -20.76 -14.08 -20.01
CA PRO A 301 -20.57 -13.12 -21.07
C PRO A 301 -19.23 -12.40 -20.98
N ILE A 302 -18.53 -12.29 -22.10
CA ILE A 302 -17.17 -11.73 -22.21
C ILE A 302 -17.18 -10.45 -23.02
N LEU A 303 -16.55 -9.41 -22.48
CA LEU A 303 -16.18 -8.18 -23.17
C LEU A 303 -14.72 -8.29 -23.63
N ARG A 304 -14.49 -8.27 -24.95
CA ARG A 304 -13.15 -8.26 -25.52
C ARG A 304 -12.66 -6.83 -25.63
N MET A 305 -11.50 -6.55 -25.06
CA MET A 305 -10.92 -5.21 -25.03
C MET A 305 -9.51 -5.20 -25.62
N LYS A 306 -9.14 -4.08 -26.23
CA LYS A 306 -7.80 -3.88 -26.82
C LYS A 306 -7.26 -2.49 -26.55
N LEU A 307 -5.93 -2.38 -26.49
CA LEU A 307 -5.23 -1.09 -26.64
C LEU A 307 -5.24 -0.66 -28.11
N PRO A 308 -5.43 0.65 -28.38
CA PRO A 308 -5.39 1.21 -29.74
C PRO A 308 -4.06 1.02 -30.44
#